data_906c9202beb18365754498996bbd952e
#
_entry.id   906c9202beb18365754498996bbd952e
#
_cell.length_a   1.000
_cell.length_b   1.000
_cell.length_c   1.000
_cell.angle_alpha   90.00
_cell.angle_beta   90.00
_cell.angle_gamma   90.00
#
_symmetry.space_group_name_H-M   'P 1'
#
loop_
_entity.id
_entity.type
_entity.pdbx_description
1 polymer ?
#
loop_
_entity_poly.entity_id
_entity_poly.type
_entity_poly.pdbx_seq_one_letter_code
_entity_poly.pdbx_strand_id
1 'polypeptide(L)'
;MKYNKSITATAYVINNGKVLLHQHKKYKTWFPLGGHIEEDEFPHEAAIREVKEESGFDVKLLDTEIAPNIELARVKRIPAPFCLLHEGIGGDENFFDFIYIAE
;
A
#
# COMPACT_ATOMS: atom_id res chain seq x y z
N MET A 1 18.05 -14.97 -13.74
CA MET A 1 18.30 -13.61 -13.22
C MET A 1 17.62 -13.44 -11.87
N LYS A 2 18.32 -12.91 -10.90
CA LYS A 2 17.76 -12.62 -9.59
C LYS A 2 17.47 -11.13 -9.46
N TYR A 3 16.30 -10.80 -8.92
CA TYR A 3 15.96 -9.42 -8.63
C TYR A 3 16.04 -9.17 -7.14
N ASN A 4 16.55 -8.03 -6.75
CA ASN A 4 16.36 -7.53 -5.40
C ASN A 4 14.93 -7.04 -5.30
N LYS A 5 14.13 -7.69 -4.46
CA LYS A 5 12.70 -7.38 -4.34
C LYS A 5 12.38 -6.88 -2.94
N SER A 6 11.57 -5.86 -2.90
CA SER A 6 10.98 -5.37 -1.66
C SER A 6 9.47 -5.37 -1.81
N ILE A 7 8.79 -5.59 -0.70
CA ILE A 7 7.33 -5.59 -0.66
C ILE A 7 6.89 -4.35 0.09
N THR A 8 6.10 -3.52 -0.58
CA THR A 8 5.62 -2.25 -0.05
C THR A 8 4.10 -2.16 -0.12
N ALA A 9 3.54 -1.24 0.65
CA ALA A 9 2.12 -0.92 0.60
C ALA A 9 1.96 0.59 0.53
N THR A 10 1.06 1.05 -0.32
CA THR A 10 0.82 2.46 -0.57
C THR A 10 -0.67 2.74 -0.52
N ALA A 11 -1.05 3.85 0.07
CA ALA A 11 -2.44 4.28 0.13
C ALA A 11 -2.64 5.62 -0.56
N TYR A 12 -3.59 5.65 -1.50
CA TYR A 12 -4.12 6.89 -2.05
C TYR A 12 -5.30 7.30 -1.18
N VAL A 13 -5.08 8.28 -0.32
CA VAL A 13 -6.10 8.75 0.62
C VAL A 13 -6.89 9.86 -0.06
N ILE A 14 -8.18 9.63 -0.21
CA ILE A 14 -9.08 10.53 -0.93
C ILE A 14 -10.06 11.17 0.04
N ASN A 15 -10.15 12.50 -0.01
CA ASN A 15 -11.09 13.25 0.81
C ASN A 15 -11.54 14.49 0.04
N ASN A 16 -12.85 14.65 -0.11
CA ASN A 16 -13.45 15.80 -0.80
C ASN A 16 -12.88 16.01 -2.21
N GLY A 17 -12.71 14.94 -2.97
CA GLY A 17 -12.18 14.99 -4.32
C GLY A 17 -10.69 15.29 -4.44
N LYS A 18 -9.97 15.24 -3.32
CA LYS A 18 -8.53 15.49 -3.27
C LYS A 18 -7.79 14.26 -2.78
N VAL A 19 -6.57 14.09 -3.28
CA VAL A 19 -5.70 13.00 -2.85
C VAL A 19 -4.58 13.54 -1.97
N LEU A 20 -4.29 12.82 -0.89
CA LEU A 20 -3.22 13.19 0.04
C LEU A 20 -1.88 12.73 -0.50
N LEU A 21 -0.98 13.67 -0.68
CA LEU A 21 0.38 13.41 -1.13
C LEU A 21 1.36 14.06 -0.16
N HIS A 22 2.58 13.55 -0.10
CA HIS A 22 3.66 14.19 0.63
C HIS A 22 4.90 14.32 -0.27
N GLN A 23 5.74 15.30 0.03
CA GLN A 23 6.98 15.47 -0.70
C GLN A 23 8.00 14.49 -0.17
N HIS A 24 8.48 13.59 -1.02
CA HIS A 24 9.46 12.59 -0.64
C HIS A 24 10.84 13.23 -0.52
N LYS A 25 11.49 13.04 0.62
CA LYS A 25 12.80 13.66 0.90
C LYS A 25 13.88 13.26 -0.09
N LYS A 26 13.91 11.99 -0.47
CA LYS A 26 14.94 11.46 -1.37
C LYS A 26 14.74 11.89 -2.81
N TYR A 27 13.51 11.79 -3.31
CA TYR A 27 13.20 12.04 -4.72
C TYR A 27 12.73 13.46 -5.00
N LYS A 28 12.47 14.25 -3.96
CA LYS A 28 12.03 15.64 -4.03
C LYS A 28 10.80 15.86 -4.92
N THR A 29 9.90 14.87 -4.93
CA THR A 29 8.65 14.96 -5.66
C THR A 29 7.50 14.46 -4.77
N TRP A 30 6.29 14.65 -5.25
CA TRP A 30 5.10 14.31 -4.49
C TRP A 30 4.68 12.87 -4.74
N PHE A 31 4.51 12.12 -3.65
CA PHE A 31 4.10 10.72 -3.68
C PHE A 31 2.93 10.47 -2.75
N PRO A 32 2.10 9.46 -3.04
CA PRO A 32 1.17 8.95 -2.03
C PRO A 32 1.93 8.39 -0.84
N LEU A 33 1.22 8.14 0.25
CA LEU A 33 1.82 7.66 1.48
C LEU A 33 1.99 6.15 1.46
N GLY A 34 3.13 5.66 1.92
CA GLY A 34 3.40 4.25 1.95
C GLY A 34 4.81 3.91 2.37
N GLY A 35 5.11 2.63 2.42
CA GLY A 35 6.43 2.15 2.79
C GLY A 35 6.51 0.64 2.83
N HIS A 36 7.60 0.13 3.38
CA HIS A 36 7.84 -1.31 3.48
C HIS A 36 6.87 -2.01 4.42
N ILE A 37 6.45 -3.21 4.03
CA ILE A 37 5.64 -4.07 4.87
C ILE A 37 6.59 -4.76 5.87
N GLU A 38 6.26 -4.67 7.16
CA GLU A 38 7.05 -5.29 8.21
C GLU A 38 6.71 -6.77 8.37
N GLU A 39 7.61 -7.54 9.02
CA GLU A 39 7.46 -8.99 9.14
C GLU A 39 6.15 -9.44 9.79
N ASP A 40 5.68 -8.68 10.75
CA ASP A 40 4.51 -9.04 11.55
C ASP A 40 3.22 -8.39 11.10
N GLU A 41 3.18 -7.83 9.90
CA GLU A 41 1.98 -7.17 9.41
C GLU A 41 1.60 -7.62 7.99
N PHE A 42 0.32 -7.49 7.67
CA PHE A 42 -0.18 -7.74 6.33
C PHE A 42 -0.16 -6.46 5.51
N PRO A 43 -0.24 -6.57 4.16
CA PRO A 43 -0.17 -5.37 3.31
C PRO A 43 -1.16 -4.27 3.66
N HIS A 44 -2.41 -4.61 3.93
CA HIS A 44 -3.43 -3.62 4.28
C HIS A 44 -3.13 -2.94 5.62
N GLU A 45 -2.55 -3.68 6.55
CA GLU A 45 -2.14 -3.12 7.84
C GLU A 45 -0.98 -2.13 7.68
N ALA A 46 -0.03 -2.48 6.82
CA ALA A 46 1.11 -1.62 6.52
C ALA A 46 0.67 -0.30 5.90
N ALA A 47 -0.30 -0.34 4.97
CA ALA A 47 -0.82 0.86 4.34
C ALA A 47 -1.41 1.82 5.38
N ILE A 48 -2.23 1.29 6.29
CA ILE A 48 -2.85 2.09 7.35
C ILE A 48 -1.79 2.67 8.29
N ARG A 49 -0.82 1.85 8.69
CA ARG A 49 0.27 2.27 9.57
C ARG A 49 1.11 3.39 8.95
N GLU A 50 1.48 3.24 7.70
CA GLU A 50 2.30 4.24 7.01
C GLU A 50 1.58 5.59 6.89
N VAL A 51 0.28 5.58 6.60
CA VAL A 51 -0.50 6.81 6.57
C VAL A 51 -0.48 7.49 7.94
N LYS A 52 -0.66 6.71 9.01
CA LYS A 52 -0.66 7.23 10.37
C LYS A 52 0.70 7.82 10.74
N GLU A 53 1.78 7.13 10.42
CA GLU A 53 3.14 7.60 10.73
C GLU A 53 3.50 8.86 9.96
N GLU A 54 3.14 8.92 8.68
CA GLU A 54 3.55 10.01 7.81
C GLU A 54 2.64 11.24 7.85
N SER A 55 1.37 11.07 8.19
CA SER A 55 0.40 12.18 8.19
C SER A 55 -0.31 12.41 9.52
N GLY A 56 -0.32 11.42 10.41
CA GLY A 56 -1.09 11.48 11.63
C GLY A 56 -2.55 11.09 11.48
N PHE A 57 -3.00 10.80 10.26
CA PHE A 57 -4.41 10.48 9.99
C PHE A 57 -4.71 9.01 10.21
N ASP A 58 -5.89 8.75 10.74
CA ASP A 58 -6.48 7.41 10.78
C ASP A 58 -7.38 7.27 9.58
N VAL A 59 -7.15 6.24 8.78
CA VAL A 59 -7.89 6.05 7.53
C VAL A 59 -8.56 4.69 7.48
N LYS A 60 -9.55 4.58 6.63
CA LYS A 60 -10.26 3.35 6.35
C LYS A 60 -10.01 2.98 4.90
N LEU A 61 -9.59 1.74 4.66
CA LEU A 61 -9.37 1.27 3.31
C LEU A 61 -10.69 0.91 2.64
N LEU A 62 -10.79 1.24 1.35
CA LEU A 62 -11.90 0.79 0.52
C LEU A 62 -11.55 -0.59 -0.01
N ASP A 63 -12.39 -1.57 0.31
CA ASP A 63 -12.21 -2.93 -0.19
C ASP A 63 -13.00 -3.06 -1.49
N THR A 64 -12.29 -3.25 -2.59
CA THR A 64 -12.89 -3.31 -3.92
C THR A 64 -13.55 -4.64 -4.23
N GLU A 65 -13.86 -5.41 -3.26
CA GLU A 65 -14.52 -6.74 -3.28
C GLU A 65 -14.99 -7.28 -4.63
N ILE A 66 -14.04 -7.73 -5.43
CA ILE A 66 -14.36 -8.49 -6.65
C ILE A 66 -14.45 -9.98 -6.29
N ALA A 67 -13.74 -10.39 -5.25
CA ALA A 67 -13.72 -11.77 -4.79
C ALA A 67 -14.69 -11.98 -3.63
N PRO A 68 -15.32 -13.17 -3.51
CA PRO A 68 -16.20 -13.46 -2.39
C PRO A 68 -15.41 -13.53 -1.08
N ASN A 69 -16.11 -13.34 0.02
CA ASN A 69 -15.51 -13.60 1.32
C ASN A 69 -15.23 -15.10 1.42
N ILE A 70 -14.00 -15.42 1.75
CA ILE A 70 -13.55 -16.78 1.96
C ILE A 70 -13.10 -16.90 3.40
N GLU A 71 -13.70 -17.82 4.14
CA GLU A 71 -13.31 -18.09 5.51
C GLU A 71 -13.38 -19.60 5.73
N LEU A 72 -12.23 -20.23 5.64
CA LEU A 72 -12.05 -21.65 5.89
C LEU A 72 -11.15 -21.82 7.10
N ALA A 73 -10.94 -23.04 7.57
CA ALA A 73 -10.25 -23.32 8.82
C ALA A 73 -8.95 -22.52 9.04
N ARG A 74 -8.15 -22.33 8.00
CA ARG A 74 -6.88 -21.59 8.10
C ARG A 74 -6.69 -20.63 6.93
N VAL A 75 -7.78 -20.24 6.29
CA VAL A 75 -7.77 -19.36 5.11
C VAL A 75 -8.84 -18.30 5.30
N LYS A 76 -8.46 -17.06 5.13
CA LYS A 76 -9.37 -15.94 5.26
C LYS A 76 -8.99 -14.89 4.22
N ARG A 77 -10.00 -14.35 3.53
CA ARG A 77 -9.77 -13.23 2.64
C ARG A 77 -9.49 -11.96 3.46
N ILE A 78 -8.43 -11.27 3.12
CA ILE A 78 -8.13 -9.95 3.69
C ILE A 78 -8.51 -8.87 2.67
N PRO A 79 -8.57 -7.58 3.08
CA PRO A 79 -8.93 -6.51 2.15
C PRO A 79 -8.07 -6.53 0.89
N ALA A 80 -8.73 -6.47 -0.26
CA ALA A 80 -8.05 -6.52 -1.55
C ALA A 80 -7.43 -5.16 -1.89
N PRO A 81 -6.20 -5.14 -2.43
CA PRO A 81 -5.65 -3.90 -2.95
C PRO A 81 -6.40 -3.49 -4.21
N PHE A 82 -6.34 -2.21 -4.54
CA PHE A 82 -6.87 -1.69 -5.80
C PHE A 82 -6.10 -2.27 -6.98
N CYS A 83 -4.78 -2.33 -6.86
CA CYS A 83 -3.92 -2.99 -7.83
C CYS A 83 -2.58 -3.34 -7.18
N LEU A 84 -1.79 -4.12 -7.91
CA LEU A 84 -0.44 -4.49 -7.51
C LEU A 84 0.50 -4.00 -8.60
N LEU A 85 1.49 -3.20 -8.23
CA LEU A 85 2.43 -2.62 -9.18
C LEU A 85 3.82 -3.22 -9.02
N HIS A 86 4.52 -3.34 -10.12
CA HIS A 86 5.96 -3.58 -10.11
C HIS A 86 6.65 -2.24 -10.39
N GLU A 87 7.38 -1.74 -9.43
CA GLU A 87 8.09 -0.46 -9.52
C GLU A 87 9.60 -0.68 -9.56
N GLY A 88 10.32 0.26 -10.15
CA GLY A 88 11.77 0.18 -10.26
C GLY A 88 12.26 -0.64 -11.45
N ILE A 89 11.47 -0.75 -12.49
CA ILE A 89 11.82 -1.51 -13.71
C ILE A 89 13.10 -0.96 -14.32
N GLY A 90 14.04 -1.89 -14.57
CA GLY A 90 15.34 -1.52 -15.15
C GLY A 90 16.40 -1.10 -14.15
N GLY A 91 16.04 -0.92 -12.88
CA GLY A 91 16.96 -0.60 -11.82
C GLY A 91 17.34 -1.82 -10.99
N ASP A 92 18.22 -1.60 -10.02
CA ASP A 92 18.69 -2.65 -9.12
C ASP A 92 17.65 -3.01 -8.05
N GLU A 93 16.87 -2.03 -7.61
CA GLU A 93 15.83 -2.22 -6.62
C GLU A 93 14.47 -2.37 -7.31
N ASN A 94 13.76 -3.44 -6.98
CA ASN A 94 12.44 -3.71 -7.51
C ASN A 94 11.46 -3.83 -6.36
N PHE A 95 10.26 -3.27 -6.55
CA PHE A 95 9.23 -3.25 -5.51
C PHE A 95 7.97 -3.92 -6.02
N PHE A 96 7.35 -4.75 -5.17
CA PHE A 96 5.96 -5.17 -5.33
C PHE A 96 5.16 -4.26 -4.42
N ASP A 97 4.41 -3.35 -5.03
CA ASP A 97 3.68 -2.33 -4.28
C ASP A 97 2.18 -2.64 -4.30
N PHE A 98 1.66 -2.95 -3.11
CA PHE A 98 0.23 -3.17 -2.91
C PHE A 98 -0.43 -1.81 -2.77
N ILE A 99 -1.25 -1.44 -3.76
CA ILE A 99 -1.89 -0.13 -3.82
C ILE A 99 -3.29 -0.21 -3.25
N TYR A 100 -3.57 0.64 -2.27
CA TYR A 100 -4.89 0.74 -1.64
C TYR A 100 -5.47 2.12 -1.84
N ILE A 101 -6.80 2.19 -1.84
CA ILE A 101 -7.53 3.44 -1.81
C ILE A 101 -8.14 3.56 -0.43
N ALA A 102 -8.02 4.74 0.18
CA ALA A 102 -8.46 4.99 1.55
C ALA A 102 -9.22 6.31 1.64
N GLU A 103 -9.94 6.45 2.72
CA GLU A 103 -10.61 7.71 3.03
C GLU A 103 -10.57 8.00 4.55
#